data_fbfbdc1163ff814100b578d3e9dab172
#
_entry.id   fbfbdc1163ff814100b578d3e9dab172
#
_cell.length_a   1.000
_cell.length_b   1.000
_cell.length_c   1.000
_cell.angle_alpha   90.00
_cell.angle_beta   90.00
_cell.angle_gamma   90.00
#
_symmetry.space_group_name_H-M   'P 1'
#
loop_
_entity.id
_entity.type
_entity.pdbx_description
1 polymer ?
#
loop_
_entity_poly.entity_id
_entity_poly.type
_entity_poly.pdbx_seq_one_letter_code
_entity_poly.pdbx_strand_id
1 'polypeptide(L)'
;MKTGWLNQGGSWYYLTDSGSMKTGWQKVNGTWYYLNGSGAMQTGWLNQSGTWYYLNNSGSMQTGWLSQSGTWYYLTDSGSMKTGWYQVNTKWYYSYSSGALAVSTTVEGYTVNANGEWI
;
A
#
# COMPACT_ATOMS: atom_id res chain seq x y z
N MET A 1 11.37 11.19 -29.25
CA MET A 1 11.70 10.41 -28.04
C MET A 1 10.54 10.53 -27.06
N LYS A 2 10.06 9.39 -26.59
CA LYS A 2 8.99 9.39 -25.59
C LYS A 2 9.52 9.75 -24.21
N THR A 3 8.72 10.51 -23.47
CA THR A 3 8.99 10.80 -22.07
C THR A 3 7.68 10.64 -21.31
N GLY A 4 7.77 10.46 -19.97
CA GLY A 4 6.61 10.27 -19.14
C GLY A 4 6.07 8.85 -19.25
N TRP A 5 4.76 8.70 -19.02
CA TRP A 5 4.14 7.39 -19.02
C TRP A 5 3.99 6.81 -20.41
N LEU A 6 4.33 5.53 -20.56
CA LEU A 6 4.23 4.80 -21.82
C LEU A 6 3.52 3.47 -21.56
N ASN A 7 2.44 3.20 -22.31
CA ASN A 7 1.79 1.89 -22.26
C ASN A 7 2.23 1.09 -23.46
N GLN A 8 2.81 -0.08 -23.20
CA GLN A 8 3.30 -0.93 -24.27
C GLN A 8 3.02 -2.38 -23.92
N GLY A 9 2.26 -3.05 -24.75
CA GLY A 9 1.91 -4.45 -24.54
C GLY A 9 1.12 -4.70 -23.28
N GLY A 10 0.37 -3.71 -22.80
CA GLY A 10 -0.43 -3.84 -21.59
C GLY A 10 0.29 -3.46 -20.31
N SER A 11 1.57 -3.12 -20.40
CA SER A 11 2.36 -2.70 -19.25
C SER A 11 2.66 -1.21 -19.33
N TRP A 12 2.64 -0.55 -18.17
CA TRP A 12 2.97 0.87 -18.08
C TRP A 12 4.43 1.04 -17.64
N TYR A 13 5.12 1.97 -18.31
CA TYR A 13 6.51 2.30 -18.02
C TYR A 13 6.63 3.80 -17.83
N TYR A 14 7.61 4.25 -17.05
CA TYR A 14 7.83 5.67 -16.88
C TYR A 14 9.22 6.05 -17.40
N LEU A 15 9.24 7.03 -18.29
CA LEU A 15 10.47 7.49 -18.92
C LEU A 15 10.80 8.90 -18.45
N THR A 16 12.09 9.14 -18.14
CA THR A 16 12.54 10.46 -17.75
C THR A 16 12.56 11.40 -18.95
N ASP A 17 12.84 12.68 -18.71
CA ASP A 17 12.94 13.68 -19.77
C ASP A 17 14.01 13.33 -20.79
N SER A 18 15.02 12.56 -20.40
CA SER A 18 16.05 12.08 -21.32
C SER A 18 15.65 10.80 -22.05
N GLY A 19 14.46 10.25 -21.73
CA GLY A 19 13.98 9.03 -22.35
C GLY A 19 14.42 7.76 -21.66
N SER A 20 15.11 7.85 -20.52
CA SER A 20 15.57 6.69 -19.77
C SER A 20 14.41 6.05 -19.02
N MET A 21 14.34 4.71 -19.07
CA MET A 21 13.32 3.97 -18.34
C MET A 21 13.66 3.95 -16.85
N LYS A 22 12.66 4.22 -16.02
CA LYS A 22 12.83 4.23 -14.56
C LYS A 22 12.44 2.88 -13.97
N THR A 23 13.06 2.55 -12.86
CA THR A 23 12.71 1.38 -12.05
C THR A 23 12.64 1.81 -10.59
N GLY A 24 11.98 0.99 -9.75
CA GLY A 24 11.83 1.28 -8.34
C GLY A 24 10.74 2.30 -8.09
N TRP A 25 10.79 2.90 -6.91
CA TRP A 25 9.81 3.90 -6.51
C TRP A 25 10.00 5.19 -7.27
N GLN A 26 8.90 5.71 -7.82
CA GLN A 26 8.90 6.99 -8.54
C GLN A 26 7.75 7.83 -8.05
N LYS A 27 8.02 9.10 -7.75
CA LYS A 27 6.98 10.05 -7.37
C LYS A 27 6.69 10.93 -8.56
N VAL A 28 5.44 10.88 -9.03
CA VAL A 28 5.00 11.63 -10.21
C VAL A 28 3.78 12.45 -9.82
N ASN A 29 3.91 13.77 -9.92
CA ASN A 29 2.81 14.69 -9.58
C ASN A 29 2.24 14.41 -8.19
N GLY A 30 3.13 14.15 -7.22
CA GLY A 30 2.71 13.93 -5.83
C GLY A 30 2.24 12.52 -5.51
N THR A 31 2.21 11.63 -6.48
CA THR A 31 1.75 10.25 -6.30
C THR A 31 2.91 9.28 -6.47
N TRP A 32 3.01 8.30 -5.57
CA TRP A 32 4.05 7.28 -5.65
C TRP A 32 3.59 6.09 -6.46
N TYR A 33 4.49 5.60 -7.31
CA TYR A 33 4.31 4.41 -8.14
C TYR A 33 5.52 3.53 -7.98
N TYR A 34 5.35 2.23 -8.23
CA TYR A 34 6.48 1.31 -8.19
C TYR A 34 6.64 0.60 -9.53
N LEU A 35 7.85 0.67 -10.05
CA LEU A 35 8.21 0.04 -11.32
C LEU A 35 9.23 -1.07 -10.99
N ASN A 36 8.96 -2.28 -11.48
CA ASN A 36 9.83 -3.41 -11.15
C ASN A 36 11.15 -3.34 -11.93
N GLY A 37 11.98 -4.37 -11.77
CA GLY A 37 13.30 -4.40 -12.42
C GLY A 37 13.26 -4.35 -13.94
N SER A 38 12.14 -4.74 -14.55
CA SER A 38 11.96 -4.63 -16.00
C SER A 38 11.30 -3.30 -16.39
N GLY A 39 11.01 -2.44 -15.42
CA GLY A 39 10.40 -1.15 -15.66
C GLY A 39 8.88 -1.15 -15.65
N ALA A 40 8.26 -2.30 -15.49
CA ALA A 40 6.80 -2.41 -15.54
C ALA A 40 6.16 -1.91 -14.25
N MET A 41 5.13 -1.05 -14.38
CA MET A 41 4.38 -0.54 -13.23
C MET A 41 3.65 -1.67 -12.52
N GLN A 42 3.74 -1.69 -11.21
CA GLN A 42 3.11 -2.70 -10.39
C GLN A 42 1.78 -2.20 -9.83
N THR A 43 0.85 -3.13 -9.60
CA THR A 43 -0.41 -2.88 -8.93
C THR A 43 -0.64 -3.98 -7.90
N GLY A 44 -1.56 -3.74 -6.95
CA GLY A 44 -1.87 -4.71 -5.92
C GLY A 44 -0.86 -4.66 -4.78
N TRP A 45 -0.81 -5.75 -4.02
CA TRP A 45 0.10 -5.85 -2.89
C TRP A 45 1.54 -6.03 -3.36
N LEU A 46 2.44 -5.28 -2.73
CA LEU A 46 3.87 -5.30 -3.07
C LEU A 46 4.68 -5.50 -1.79
N ASN A 47 5.56 -6.51 -1.78
CA ASN A 47 6.47 -6.73 -0.66
C ASN A 47 7.85 -6.20 -1.03
N GLN A 48 8.34 -5.25 -0.23
CA GLN A 48 9.66 -4.66 -0.41
C GLN A 48 10.47 -4.91 0.85
N SER A 49 11.36 -5.86 0.80
CA SER A 49 12.26 -6.16 1.91
C SER A 49 11.51 -6.38 3.22
N GLY A 50 10.38 -7.07 3.16
CA GLY A 50 9.57 -7.38 4.33
C GLY A 50 8.51 -6.36 4.68
N THR A 51 8.44 -5.25 3.97
CA THR A 51 7.40 -4.24 4.16
C THR A 51 6.39 -4.33 3.03
N TRP A 52 5.10 -4.38 3.40
CA TRP A 52 4.02 -4.48 2.43
C TRP A 52 3.45 -3.12 2.10
N TYR A 53 3.18 -2.90 0.81
CA TYR A 53 2.55 -1.70 0.28
C TYR A 53 1.40 -2.11 -0.61
N TYR A 54 0.45 -1.21 -0.82
CA TYR A 54 -0.64 -1.48 -1.74
C TYR A 54 -0.72 -0.40 -2.80
N LEU A 55 -0.76 -0.84 -4.06
CA LEU A 55 -0.89 0.04 -5.21
C LEU A 55 -2.23 -0.28 -5.86
N ASN A 56 -3.05 0.74 -6.11
CA ASN A 56 -4.36 0.49 -6.70
C ASN A 56 -4.23 0.15 -8.20
N ASN A 57 -5.37 -0.01 -8.86
CA ASN A 57 -5.37 -0.43 -10.26
C ASN A 57 -4.72 0.59 -11.20
N SER A 58 -4.63 1.84 -10.78
CA SER A 58 -3.93 2.88 -11.55
C SER A 58 -2.45 2.98 -11.17
N GLY A 59 -2.00 2.12 -10.25
CA GLY A 59 -0.62 2.11 -9.79
C GLY A 59 -0.32 3.04 -8.64
N SER A 60 -1.29 3.81 -8.17
CA SER A 60 -1.08 4.78 -7.08
C SER A 60 -0.91 4.09 -5.74
N MET A 61 0.17 4.42 -5.02
CA MET A 61 0.39 3.91 -3.67
C MET A 61 -0.71 4.43 -2.74
N GLN A 62 -1.29 3.52 -1.97
CA GLN A 62 -2.36 3.84 -1.04
C GLN A 62 -1.83 4.09 0.36
N THR A 63 -2.53 4.96 1.10
CA THR A 63 -2.25 5.24 2.50
C THR A 63 -3.57 5.24 3.25
N GLY A 64 -3.50 5.13 4.59
CA GLY A 64 -4.69 5.14 5.41
C GLY A 64 -5.42 3.80 5.39
N TRP A 65 -6.72 3.84 5.68
CA TRP A 65 -7.53 2.62 5.74
C TRP A 65 -7.84 2.10 4.36
N LEU A 66 -7.67 0.79 4.19
CA LEU A 66 -7.92 0.10 2.92
C LEU A 66 -8.80 -1.11 3.17
N SER A 67 -9.90 -1.23 2.43
CA SER A 67 -10.78 -2.39 2.50
C SER A 67 -10.57 -3.26 1.26
N GLN A 68 -10.25 -4.53 1.50
CA GLN A 68 -10.05 -5.52 0.44
C GLN A 68 -10.92 -6.71 0.74
N SER A 69 -11.97 -6.89 -0.05
CA SER A 69 -12.87 -8.05 0.10
C SER A 69 -13.38 -8.20 1.53
N GLY A 70 -13.75 -7.08 2.16
CA GLY A 70 -14.30 -7.08 3.50
C GLY A 70 -13.28 -7.09 4.62
N THR A 71 -12.00 -7.15 4.31
CA THR A 71 -10.93 -7.11 5.30
C THR A 71 -10.27 -5.74 5.27
N TRP A 72 -10.10 -5.13 6.44
CA TRP A 72 -9.49 -3.81 6.55
C TRP A 72 -8.00 -3.92 6.87
N TYR A 73 -7.24 -3.02 6.24
CA TYR A 73 -5.79 -2.89 6.46
C TYR A 73 -5.49 -1.42 6.71
N TYR A 74 -4.43 -1.14 7.44
CA TYR A 74 -4.01 0.25 7.64
C TYR A 74 -2.60 0.45 7.09
N LEU A 75 -2.48 1.45 6.23
CA LEU A 75 -1.20 1.82 5.61
C LEU A 75 -0.80 3.19 6.14
N THR A 76 0.45 3.31 6.58
CA THR A 76 0.96 4.57 7.13
C THR A 76 1.09 5.62 6.04
N ASP A 77 1.47 6.83 6.43
CA ASP A 77 1.68 7.93 5.48
C ASP A 77 2.79 7.60 4.48
N SER A 78 3.71 6.71 4.85
CA SER A 78 4.75 6.24 3.92
C SER A 78 4.30 5.06 3.08
N GLY A 79 3.06 4.60 3.28
CA GLY A 79 2.48 3.49 2.53
C GLY A 79 2.71 2.12 3.15
N SER A 80 3.50 2.03 4.23
CA SER A 80 3.82 0.73 4.83
C SER A 80 2.64 0.17 5.62
N MET A 81 2.36 -1.13 5.44
CA MET A 81 1.26 -1.79 6.13
C MET A 81 1.58 -1.96 7.61
N LYS A 82 0.62 -1.62 8.47
CA LYS A 82 0.77 -1.77 9.92
C LYS A 82 0.36 -3.16 10.38
N THR A 83 1.07 -3.65 11.38
CA THR A 83 0.73 -4.89 12.10
C THR A 83 0.91 -4.63 13.59
N GLY A 84 0.31 -5.49 14.42
CA GLY A 84 0.37 -5.33 15.87
C GLY A 84 -0.57 -4.23 16.33
N TRP A 85 -0.31 -3.70 17.52
CA TRP A 85 -1.11 -2.62 18.08
C TRP A 85 -0.63 -1.27 17.55
N TYR A 86 -1.58 -0.43 17.14
CA TYR A 86 -1.27 0.92 16.68
C TYR A 86 -2.44 1.86 16.96
N GLN A 87 -2.15 3.15 16.99
CA GLN A 87 -3.14 4.16 17.32
C GLN A 87 -3.40 5.04 16.11
N VAL A 88 -4.69 5.26 15.81
CA VAL A 88 -5.13 6.15 14.74
C VAL A 88 -6.19 7.07 15.32
N ASN A 89 -5.93 8.37 15.29
CA ASN A 89 -6.88 9.37 15.79
C ASN A 89 -7.36 9.04 17.19
N THR A 90 -6.43 8.75 18.11
CA THR A 90 -6.68 8.44 19.51
C THR A 90 -7.35 7.10 19.79
N LYS A 91 -7.65 6.31 18.77
CA LYS A 91 -8.23 4.98 18.92
C LYS A 91 -7.17 3.93 18.69
N TRP A 92 -7.18 2.84 19.49
CA TRP A 92 -6.26 1.74 19.35
C TRP A 92 -6.85 0.62 18.52
N TYR A 93 -6.03 0.06 17.64
CA TYR A 93 -6.40 -1.02 16.72
C TYR A 93 -5.33 -2.09 16.74
N TYR A 94 -5.71 -3.30 16.38
CA TYR A 94 -4.75 -4.39 16.23
C TYR A 94 -4.90 -5.04 14.86
N SER A 95 -3.78 -5.19 14.15
CA SER A 95 -3.76 -5.93 12.88
C SER A 95 -2.86 -7.13 13.03
N TYR A 96 -3.33 -8.27 12.55
CA TYR A 96 -2.57 -9.52 12.58
C TYR A 96 -1.32 -9.40 11.71
N SER A 97 -0.44 -10.41 11.76
CA SER A 97 0.78 -10.39 10.94
C SER A 97 0.48 -10.35 9.45
N SER A 98 -0.72 -10.75 9.05
CA SER A 98 -1.17 -10.63 7.65
C SER A 98 -1.60 -9.21 7.30
N GLY A 99 -1.68 -8.32 8.29
CA GLY A 99 -2.19 -6.98 8.12
C GLY A 99 -3.69 -6.85 8.34
N ALA A 100 -4.40 -7.96 8.42
CA ALA A 100 -5.87 -7.93 8.57
C ALA A 100 -6.25 -7.36 9.93
N LEU A 101 -7.19 -6.41 9.92
CA LEU A 101 -7.66 -5.77 11.16
C LEU A 101 -8.47 -6.77 11.97
N ALA A 102 -8.16 -6.85 13.27
CA ALA A 102 -8.94 -7.66 14.22
C ALA A 102 -10.24 -6.91 14.54
N VAL A 103 -11.36 -7.58 14.39
CA VAL A 103 -12.67 -6.99 14.68
C VAL A 103 -13.50 -7.99 15.49
N SER A 104 -14.32 -7.47 16.40
CA SER A 104 -15.27 -8.28 17.19
C SER A 104 -14.60 -9.50 17.83
N THR A 105 -13.41 -9.29 18.41
CA THR A 105 -12.63 -10.38 18.99
C THR A 105 -11.78 -9.86 20.14
N THR A 106 -11.07 -10.78 20.79
CA THR A 106 -10.16 -10.45 21.90
C THR A 106 -8.75 -10.83 21.47
N VAL A 107 -7.81 -9.88 21.60
CA VAL A 107 -6.40 -10.07 21.26
C VAL A 107 -5.58 -9.77 22.50
N GLU A 108 -4.82 -10.76 22.97
CA GLU A 108 -3.93 -10.59 24.14
C GLU A 108 -4.67 -10.03 25.35
N GLY A 109 -5.92 -10.45 25.52
CA GLY A 109 -6.74 -10.02 26.66
C GLY A 109 -7.48 -8.70 26.45
N TYR A 110 -7.29 -8.05 25.31
CA TYR A 110 -7.97 -6.79 25.00
C TYR A 110 -9.02 -7.02 23.93
N THR A 111 -10.21 -6.46 24.15
CA THR A 111 -11.34 -6.65 23.26
C THR A 111 -11.45 -5.50 22.26
N VAL A 112 -11.65 -5.84 20.99
CA VAL A 112 -11.91 -4.85 19.94
C VAL A 112 -13.33 -5.03 19.43
N ASN A 113 -13.96 -3.92 19.06
CA ASN A 113 -15.35 -3.93 18.60
C ASN A 113 -15.45 -4.23 17.10
N ALA A 114 -16.64 -4.09 16.53
CA ALA A 114 -16.87 -4.38 15.12
C ALA A 114 -16.13 -3.43 14.19
N ASN A 115 -15.74 -2.26 14.69
CA ASN A 115 -14.95 -1.29 13.93
C ASN A 115 -13.44 -1.50 14.14
N GLY A 116 -13.06 -2.50 14.93
CA GLY A 116 -11.68 -2.78 15.25
C GLY A 116 -11.11 -1.93 16.38
N GLU A 117 -11.91 -1.07 16.98
CA GLU A 117 -11.45 -0.17 18.05
C GLU A 117 -11.38 -0.92 19.39
N TRP A 118 -10.30 -0.71 20.13
CA TRP A 118 -10.17 -1.25 21.50
C TRP A 118 -11.22 -0.59 22.39
N ILE A 119 -11.94 -1.44 23.14
CA ILE A 119 -12.99 -0.98 24.04
C ILE A 119 -12.72 -1.39 25.48
#